data_672dee20224d13e171425025dbb3616c
#
_entry.id   672dee20224d13e171425025dbb3616c
#
_cell.length_a   1.000
_cell.length_b   1.000
_cell.length_c   1.000
_cell.angle_alpha   90.00
_cell.angle_beta   90.00
_cell.angle_gamma   90.00
#
_symmetry.space_group_name_H-M   'P 1'
#
loop_
_entity.id
_entity.type
_entity.pdbx_description
1 polymer ?
#
loop_
_entity_poly.entity_id
_entity_poly.type
_entity_poly.pdbx_seq_one_letter_code
_entity_poly.pdbx_strand_id
1 'polypeptide(L)'
;ANQEVSYLLQRIEDFPGVVILSSNLRANIDEAFLRRFQSVIAFPMPKAAERYRLWTEAVPRPLAPDGDLDFAALAERNEVSGGTIMNVIRYAALRSLVRGDRRLAADDIGDGLRRELHKEGRGF
;
A
#
# COMPACT_ATOMS: atom_id res chain seq x y z
N ALA A 1 -1.55 27.35 -0.49
CA ALA A 1 -1.72 26.09 0.24
C ALA A 1 -2.70 26.22 1.40
N ASN A 2 -2.54 27.23 2.28
CA ASN A 2 -3.42 27.39 3.44
C ASN A 2 -4.85 27.82 3.06
N GLN A 3 -5.03 28.57 1.99
CA GLN A 3 -6.35 28.99 1.50
C GLN A 3 -7.14 27.81 0.94
N GLU A 4 -6.50 26.91 0.22
CA GLU A 4 -7.13 25.70 -0.32
C GLU A 4 -7.57 24.76 0.80
N VAL A 5 -6.74 24.60 1.82
CA VAL A 5 -7.05 23.79 3.00
C VAL A 5 -8.21 24.38 3.77
N SER A 6 -8.23 25.70 3.98
CA SER A 6 -9.33 26.39 4.67
C SER A 6 -10.65 26.28 3.92
N TYR A 7 -10.61 26.37 2.59
CA TYR A 7 -11.80 26.19 1.74
C TYR A 7 -12.32 24.75 1.85
N LEU A 8 -11.44 23.77 1.77
CA LEU A 8 -11.81 22.36 1.89
C LEU A 8 -12.45 22.05 3.25
N LEU A 9 -11.90 22.60 4.34
CA LEU A 9 -12.44 22.44 5.68
C LEU A 9 -13.85 23.01 5.79
N GLN A 10 -14.09 24.18 5.24
CA GLN A 10 -15.39 24.81 5.25
C GLN A 10 -16.42 23.96 4.49
N ARG A 11 -16.02 23.41 3.34
CA ARG A 11 -16.89 22.52 2.56
C ARG A 11 -17.21 21.21 3.30
N ILE A 12 -16.25 20.68 4.02
CA ILE A 12 -16.43 19.48 4.84
C ILE A 12 -17.41 19.73 5.98
N GLU A 13 -17.29 20.85 6.68
CA GLU A 13 -18.18 21.23 7.79
C GLU A 13 -19.62 21.43 7.33
N ASP A 14 -19.83 21.96 6.15
CA ASP A 14 -21.15 22.24 5.60
C ASP A 14 -21.79 21.00 4.95
N PHE A 15 -21.04 19.92 4.77
CA PHE A 15 -21.54 18.73 4.12
C PHE A 15 -22.40 17.90 5.07
N PRO A 16 -23.66 17.56 4.72
CA PRO A 16 -24.59 16.89 5.63
C PRO A 16 -24.39 15.38 5.74
N GLY A 17 -23.43 14.82 5.03
CA GLY A 17 -23.12 13.39 5.03
C GLY A 17 -21.85 13.03 5.77
N VAL A 18 -21.34 11.83 5.52
CA VAL A 18 -20.06 11.36 6.04
C VAL A 18 -18.96 11.78 5.10
N VAL A 19 -17.89 12.35 5.66
CA VAL A 19 -16.69 12.70 4.92
C VAL A 19 -15.51 11.92 5.47
N ILE A 20 -14.79 11.25 4.60
CA ILE A 20 -13.57 10.51 4.94
C ILE A 20 -12.40 11.15 4.19
N LEU A 21 -11.42 11.64 4.94
CA LEU A 21 -10.21 12.21 4.37
C LEU A 21 -9.04 11.26 4.63
N SER A 22 -8.25 10.98 3.60
CA SER A 22 -7.02 10.21 3.77
C SER A 22 -5.80 11.04 3.41
N SER A 23 -4.72 10.85 4.14
CA SER A 23 -3.47 11.57 3.93
C SER A 23 -2.29 10.73 4.40
N ASN A 24 -1.17 10.86 3.71
CA ASN A 24 0.12 10.30 4.13
C ASN A 24 1.05 11.35 4.75
N LEU A 25 0.57 12.59 4.92
CA LEU A 25 1.38 13.76 5.33
C LEU A 25 1.03 14.23 6.73
N ARG A 26 1.07 13.33 7.71
CA ARG A 26 0.69 13.64 9.09
C ARG A 26 1.46 14.83 9.67
N ALA A 27 2.74 14.96 9.35
CA ALA A 27 3.60 16.03 9.86
C ALA A 27 3.17 17.43 9.41
N ASN A 28 2.42 17.53 8.32
CA ASN A 28 1.97 18.79 7.74
C ASN A 28 0.51 19.12 8.06
N ILE A 29 -0.16 18.26 8.82
CA ILE A 29 -1.55 18.48 9.21
C ILE A 29 -1.55 19.25 10.53
N ASP A 30 -2.10 20.46 10.48
CA ASP A 30 -2.26 21.30 11.65
C ASP A 30 -3.17 20.61 12.68
N GLU A 31 -2.80 20.73 13.96
CA GLU A 31 -3.60 20.21 15.07
C GLU A 31 -5.02 20.80 15.10
N ALA A 32 -5.15 22.06 14.75
CA ALA A 32 -6.45 22.71 14.63
C ALA A 32 -7.34 22.08 13.55
N PHE A 33 -6.71 21.56 12.47
CA PHE A 33 -7.39 20.81 11.42
C PHE A 33 -7.91 19.47 11.94
N LEU A 34 -7.09 18.76 12.70
CA LEU A 34 -7.46 17.45 13.24
C LEU A 34 -8.65 17.51 14.21
N ARG A 35 -8.77 18.62 14.95
CA ARG A 35 -9.86 18.81 15.92
C ARG A 35 -11.25 18.87 15.27
N ARG A 36 -11.30 19.10 13.97
CA ARG A 36 -12.57 19.19 13.22
C ARG A 36 -13.11 17.83 12.79
N PHE A 37 -12.31 16.78 12.93
CA PHE A 37 -12.73 15.41 12.63
C PHE A 37 -13.20 14.68 13.87
N GLN A 38 -14.27 13.92 13.75
CA GLN A 38 -14.80 13.12 14.85
C GLN A 38 -13.87 11.96 15.22
N SER A 39 -13.16 11.42 14.24
CA SER A 39 -12.24 10.31 14.42
C SER A 39 -11.00 10.50 13.56
N VAL A 40 -9.85 10.17 14.11
CA VAL A 40 -8.58 10.12 13.39
C VAL A 40 -8.01 8.71 13.54
N ILE A 41 -7.85 8.02 12.43
CA ILE A 41 -7.35 6.65 12.41
C ILE A 41 -5.98 6.64 11.78
N ALA A 42 -4.98 6.17 12.53
CA ALA A 42 -3.63 6.01 12.03
C ALA A 42 -3.43 4.58 11.49
N PHE A 43 -2.80 4.50 10.31
CA PHE A 43 -2.40 3.24 9.71
C PHE A 43 -0.87 3.15 9.75
N PRO A 44 -0.30 2.52 10.77
CA PRO A 44 1.15 2.37 10.86
C PRO A 44 1.68 1.41 9.80
N MET A 45 2.99 1.47 9.57
CA MET A 45 3.66 0.49 8.72
C MET A 45 3.43 -0.93 9.28
N PRO A 46 3.03 -1.91 8.47
CA PRO A 46 2.74 -3.24 8.97
C PRO A 46 3.99 -3.94 9.47
N LYS A 47 3.83 -4.72 10.54
CA LYS A 47 4.89 -5.59 11.07
C LYS A 47 5.08 -6.82 10.19
N ALA A 48 6.15 -7.56 10.40
CA ALA A 48 6.46 -8.74 9.59
C ALA A 48 5.31 -9.76 9.52
N ALA A 49 4.65 -10.05 10.64
CA ALA A 49 3.51 -10.97 10.67
C ALA A 49 2.32 -10.44 9.84
N GLU A 50 2.09 -9.15 9.89
CA GLU A 50 1.03 -8.50 9.12
C GLU A 50 1.39 -8.48 7.62
N ARG A 51 2.64 -8.21 7.28
CA ARG A 51 3.13 -8.29 5.90
C ARG A 51 3.01 -9.70 5.33
N TYR A 52 3.31 -10.71 6.12
CA TYR A 52 3.14 -12.10 5.70
C TYR A 52 1.68 -12.38 5.29
N ARG A 53 0.73 -11.95 6.10
CA ARG A 53 -0.69 -12.07 5.78
C ARG A 53 -1.05 -11.31 4.51
N LEU A 54 -0.54 -10.08 4.38
CA LEU A 54 -0.80 -9.27 3.19
C LEU A 54 -0.26 -9.95 1.92
N TRP A 55 0.96 -10.48 1.96
CA TRP A 55 1.54 -11.19 0.83
C TRP A 55 0.69 -12.41 0.42
N THR A 56 0.31 -13.23 1.39
CA THR A 56 -0.44 -14.45 1.12
C THR A 56 -1.88 -14.19 0.67
N GLU A 57 -2.54 -13.23 1.28
CA GLU A 57 -3.93 -12.88 0.96
C GLU A 57 -4.07 -12.10 -0.35
N ALA A 58 -3.01 -11.42 -0.79
CA ALA A 58 -3.04 -10.62 -2.02
C ALA A 58 -2.91 -11.46 -3.30
N VAL A 59 -2.51 -12.72 -3.22
CA VAL A 59 -2.36 -13.58 -4.40
C VAL A 59 -3.71 -13.81 -5.05
N PRO A 60 -3.90 -13.36 -6.32
CA PRO A 60 -5.18 -13.55 -6.98
C PRO A 60 -5.39 -15.02 -7.39
N ARG A 61 -6.59 -15.49 -7.24
CA ARG A 61 -6.97 -16.77 -7.83
C ARG A 61 -7.19 -16.61 -9.33
N PRO A 62 -6.77 -17.53 -10.20
CA PRO A 62 -6.24 -18.86 -9.91
C PRO A 62 -4.70 -18.96 -9.96
N LEU A 63 -3.98 -17.89 -9.66
CA LEU A 63 -2.52 -17.93 -9.69
C LEU A 63 -1.96 -18.83 -8.59
N ALA A 64 -0.91 -19.56 -8.93
CA ALA A 64 -0.19 -20.40 -7.98
C ALA A 64 1.22 -19.83 -7.75
N PRO A 65 1.61 -19.57 -6.49
CA PRO A 65 2.99 -19.16 -6.22
C PRO A 65 4.00 -20.25 -6.57
N ASP A 66 5.19 -19.83 -7.03
CA ASP A 66 6.31 -20.75 -7.23
C ASP A 66 6.68 -21.45 -5.91
N GLY A 67 7.16 -22.69 -6.02
CA GLY A 67 7.52 -23.47 -4.83
C GLY A 67 8.70 -22.90 -4.03
N ASP A 68 9.55 -22.11 -4.69
CA ASP A 68 10.68 -21.41 -4.03
C ASP A 68 10.31 -20.02 -3.53
N LEU A 69 9.07 -19.59 -3.70
CA LEU A 69 8.60 -18.28 -3.26
C LEU A 69 8.26 -18.36 -1.76
N ASP A 70 9.10 -17.73 -0.95
CA ASP A 70 8.99 -17.72 0.51
C ASP A 70 8.44 -16.37 0.99
N PHE A 71 7.14 -16.31 1.21
CA PHE A 71 6.47 -15.10 1.70
C PHE A 71 6.90 -14.72 3.13
N ALA A 72 7.28 -15.68 3.96
CA ALA A 72 7.78 -15.39 5.29
C ALA A 72 9.11 -14.63 5.21
N ALA A 73 10.03 -15.10 4.36
CA ALA A 73 11.30 -14.42 4.14
C ALA A 73 11.10 -13.03 3.51
N LEU A 74 10.17 -12.89 2.56
CA LEU A 74 9.83 -11.60 1.97
C LEU A 74 9.33 -10.62 3.03
N ALA A 75 8.44 -11.10 3.91
CA ALA A 75 7.86 -10.28 4.97
C ALA A 75 8.92 -9.80 5.97
N GLU A 76 9.85 -10.67 6.33
CA GLU A 76 10.92 -10.32 7.27
C GLU A 76 11.92 -9.32 6.68
N ARG A 77 12.31 -9.52 5.42
CA ARG A 77 13.39 -8.76 4.79
C ARG A 77 12.97 -7.39 4.27
N ASN A 78 11.68 -7.19 4.02
CA ASN A 78 11.19 -6.01 3.32
C ASN A 78 10.13 -5.28 4.14
N GLU A 79 10.51 -4.18 4.74
CA GLU A 79 9.59 -3.28 5.44
C GLU A 79 8.88 -2.38 4.45
N VAL A 80 7.74 -2.86 3.95
CA VAL A 80 6.94 -2.18 2.93
C VAL A 80 5.48 -2.09 3.36
N SER A 81 4.79 -1.12 2.79
CA SER A 81 3.36 -0.91 3.06
C SER A 81 2.49 -1.95 2.35
N GLY A 82 1.24 -2.06 2.79
CA GLY A 82 0.26 -2.90 2.10
C GLY A 82 0.04 -2.47 0.65
N GLY A 83 0.06 -1.16 0.37
CA GLY A 83 -0.03 -0.65 -0.99
C GLY A 83 1.12 -1.12 -1.88
N THR A 84 2.34 -1.08 -1.36
CA THR A 84 3.51 -1.60 -2.06
C THR A 84 3.37 -3.09 -2.37
N ILE A 85 2.95 -3.89 -1.38
CA ILE A 85 2.71 -5.33 -1.56
C ILE A 85 1.69 -5.58 -2.68
N MET A 86 0.57 -4.85 -2.66
CA MET A 86 -0.47 -4.98 -3.70
C MET A 86 0.08 -4.65 -5.09
N ASN A 87 0.89 -3.60 -5.21
CA ASN A 87 1.49 -3.22 -6.49
C ASN A 87 2.46 -4.28 -7.00
N VAL A 88 3.25 -4.88 -6.13
CA VAL A 88 4.16 -5.96 -6.50
C VAL A 88 3.39 -7.20 -6.99
N ILE A 89 2.36 -7.59 -6.27
CA ILE A 89 1.51 -8.74 -6.66
C ILE A 89 0.83 -8.47 -8.01
N ARG A 90 0.30 -7.26 -8.21
CA ARG A 90 -0.31 -6.89 -9.51
C ARG A 90 0.70 -6.94 -10.65
N TYR A 91 1.91 -6.45 -10.44
CA TYR A 91 2.97 -6.52 -11.43
C TYR A 91 3.28 -7.98 -11.80
N ALA A 92 3.47 -8.84 -10.80
CA ALA A 92 3.76 -10.25 -11.01
C ALA A 92 2.59 -10.98 -11.71
N ALA A 93 1.36 -10.64 -11.37
CA ALA A 93 0.16 -11.18 -12.00
C ALA A 93 0.07 -10.78 -13.49
N LEU A 94 0.38 -9.53 -13.82
CA LEU A 94 0.43 -9.07 -15.21
C LEU A 94 1.51 -9.80 -16.00
N ARG A 95 2.67 -10.04 -15.39
CA ARG A 95 3.74 -10.82 -16.05
C ARG A 95 3.30 -12.25 -16.33
N SER A 96 2.60 -12.88 -15.41
CA SER A 96 1.99 -14.20 -15.60
C SER A 96 1.01 -14.19 -16.79
N LEU A 97 0.18 -13.17 -16.86
CA LEU A 97 -0.79 -13.01 -17.96
C LEU A 97 -0.09 -12.89 -19.31
N VAL A 98 0.99 -12.11 -19.38
CA VAL A 98 1.78 -11.93 -20.62
C VAL A 98 2.43 -13.26 -21.05
N ARG A 99 2.93 -14.07 -20.12
CA ARG A 99 3.49 -15.38 -20.42
C ARG A 99 2.41 -16.41 -20.82
N GLY A 100 1.17 -16.17 -20.43
CA GLY A 100 0.07 -17.12 -20.65
C GLY A 100 0.08 -18.30 -19.68
N ASP A 101 0.74 -18.18 -18.53
CA ASP A 101 0.72 -19.18 -17.47
C ASP A 101 -0.08 -18.69 -16.26
N ARG A 102 -0.27 -19.53 -15.26
CA ARG A 102 -0.97 -19.18 -14.02
C ARG A 102 -0.02 -19.21 -12.83
N ARG A 103 1.21 -18.81 -13.07
CA ARG A 103 2.30 -18.91 -12.11
C ARG A 103 2.66 -17.54 -11.56
N LEU A 104 2.65 -17.41 -10.24
CA LEU A 104 3.22 -16.24 -9.58
C LEU A 104 4.72 -16.51 -9.38
N ALA A 105 5.53 -15.99 -10.30
CA ALA A 105 6.96 -16.30 -10.36
C ALA A 105 7.75 -15.49 -9.30
N ALA A 106 8.68 -16.16 -8.63
CA ALA A 106 9.56 -15.51 -7.66
C ALA A 106 10.37 -14.37 -8.27
N ASP A 107 10.85 -14.53 -9.50
CA ASP A 107 11.59 -13.49 -10.22
C ASP A 107 10.73 -12.25 -10.47
N ASP A 108 9.47 -12.42 -10.81
CA ASP A 108 8.56 -11.30 -11.04
C ASP A 108 8.24 -10.57 -9.74
N ILE A 109 8.13 -11.27 -8.63
CA ILE A 109 7.98 -10.66 -7.31
C ILE A 109 9.23 -9.82 -6.98
N GLY A 110 10.42 -10.36 -7.21
CA GLY A 110 11.67 -9.65 -7.01
C GLY A 110 11.77 -8.38 -7.86
N ASP A 111 11.43 -8.48 -9.13
CA ASP A 111 11.43 -7.33 -10.06
C ASP A 111 10.40 -6.29 -9.66
N GLY A 112 9.20 -6.70 -9.30
CA GLY A 112 8.15 -5.82 -8.83
C GLY A 112 8.56 -5.07 -7.57
N LEU A 113 9.20 -5.76 -6.65
CA LEU A 113 9.68 -5.17 -5.40
C LEU A 113 10.76 -4.12 -5.67
N ARG A 114 11.74 -4.41 -6.52
CA ARG A 114 12.77 -3.44 -6.92
C ARG A 114 12.15 -2.19 -7.55
N ARG A 115 11.16 -2.35 -8.42
CA ARG A 115 10.46 -1.23 -9.05
C ARG A 115 9.77 -0.34 -8.03
N GLU A 116 9.07 -0.94 -7.07
CA GLU A 116 8.37 -0.19 -6.02
C GLU A 116 9.33 0.52 -5.08
N LEU A 117 10.39 -0.13 -4.64
CA LEU A 117 11.41 0.49 -3.79
C LEU A 117 12.11 1.63 -4.51
N HIS A 118 12.36 1.51 -5.80
CA HIS A 118 12.93 2.59 -6.61
C HIS A 118 12.00 3.81 -6.66
N LYS A 119 10.69 3.61 -6.83
CA LYS A 119 9.70 4.69 -6.80
C LYS A 119 9.69 5.42 -5.47
N GLU A 120 9.91 4.71 -4.38
CA GLU A 120 9.97 5.28 -3.04
C GLU A 120 11.31 5.94 -2.70
N GLY A 121 12.26 6.00 -3.64
CA GLY A 121 13.59 6.50 -3.39
C GLY A 121 14.47 5.57 -2.54
N ARG A 122 14.05 4.32 -2.36
CA ARG A 122 14.76 3.27 -1.62
C ARG A 122 15.52 2.35 -2.58
N GLY A 123 15.96 2.88 -3.70
CA GLY A 123 16.66 2.14 -4.71
C GLY A 123 18.08 1.74 -4.27
N PHE A 124 18.58 0.73 -4.91
CA PHE A 124 19.89 0.09 -4.70
C PHE A 124 21.04 0.91 -5.28
#